data_40406548611ca877b97017e85cefe8ee
#
_entry.id   40406548611ca877b97017e85cefe8ee
#
_cell.length_a   1.000
_cell.length_b   1.000
_cell.length_c   1.000
_cell.angle_alpha   90.00
_cell.angle_beta   90.00
_cell.angle_gamma   90.00
#
_symmetry.space_group_name_H-M   'P 1'
#
loop_
_entity.id
_entity.type
_entity.pdbx_description
1 polymer ?
#
loop_
_entity_poly.entity_id
_entity_poly.type
_entity_poly.pdbx_seq_one_letter_code
_entity_poly.pdbx_strand_id
1 'polypeptide(L)'
;KFTRKGEKRNLKFDYKNFPKFKDKIIYLVYEEEPIEIKNINKNDTDKEKSIKYIFNAIHRENGQRNFITNGLKNADNNDFILISDVDEIPNLNEVNLESFKEKLLFFNQEMFYYKFNLKLPNHNWVGTRCCKKKYLLSPQWLRNIKARNFPFYRIDTFFSKTRYTNIKFINKGGWHFTNLKSPKEI
;
A
#
# COMPACT_ATOMS: atom_id res chain seq x y z
N LYS A 1 -1.69 -4.17 14.43
CA LYS A 1 -2.67 -4.10 15.54
C LYS A 1 -2.42 -2.92 16.50
N PHE A 2 -1.78 -1.86 16.06
CA PHE A 2 -1.41 -0.74 16.93
C PHE A 2 -1.93 0.59 16.40
N THR A 3 -2.19 1.55 17.28
CA THR A 3 -2.46 2.95 16.94
C THR A 3 -1.15 3.63 16.54
N ARG A 4 -1.23 4.88 16.03
CA ARG A 4 -0.04 5.72 15.78
C ARG A 4 0.82 5.88 17.04
N LYS A 5 0.21 5.90 18.23
CA LYS A 5 0.90 6.01 19.53
C LYS A 5 1.41 4.67 20.07
N GLY A 6 1.13 3.56 19.40
CA GLY A 6 1.57 2.22 19.82
C GLY A 6 0.61 1.50 20.74
N GLU A 7 -0.60 2.00 20.94
CA GLU A 7 -1.62 1.34 21.76
C GLU A 7 -2.24 0.18 20.96
N LYS A 8 -2.52 -0.93 21.61
CA LYS A 8 -3.21 -2.07 20.99
C LYS A 8 -4.62 -1.68 20.55
N ARG A 9 -5.02 -2.13 19.34
CA ARG A 9 -6.35 -1.93 18.77
C ARG A 9 -7.09 -3.25 18.65
N ASN A 10 -8.40 -3.23 18.84
CA ASN A 10 -9.24 -4.35 18.48
C ASN A 10 -9.24 -4.55 16.95
N LEU A 11 -9.26 -5.82 16.54
CA LEU A 11 -9.43 -6.17 15.13
C LEU A 11 -10.85 -5.80 14.69
N LYS A 12 -10.96 -5.08 13.58
CA LYS A 12 -12.25 -4.63 13.05
C LYS A 12 -12.76 -5.51 11.90
N PHE A 13 -11.85 -6.24 11.25
CA PHE A 13 -12.24 -7.10 10.14
C PHE A 13 -12.86 -8.40 10.66
N ASP A 14 -14.06 -8.71 10.16
CA ASP A 14 -14.73 -9.99 10.40
C ASP A 14 -15.11 -10.58 9.03
N TYR A 15 -14.49 -11.71 8.66
CA TYR A 15 -14.76 -12.41 7.41
C TYR A 15 -16.18 -13.01 7.36
N LYS A 16 -16.89 -13.13 8.49
CA LYS A 16 -18.29 -13.53 8.54
C LYS A 16 -19.21 -12.58 7.75
N ASN A 17 -18.80 -11.32 7.62
CA ASN A 17 -19.49 -10.32 6.81
C ASN A 17 -19.31 -10.54 5.30
N PHE A 18 -18.43 -11.47 4.89
CA PHE A 18 -18.08 -11.72 3.50
C PHE A 18 -18.22 -13.22 3.13
N PRO A 19 -19.35 -13.86 3.36
CA PRO A 19 -19.51 -15.32 3.22
C PRO A 19 -19.21 -15.81 1.79
N LYS A 20 -19.53 -15.01 0.77
CA LYS A 20 -19.24 -15.33 -0.65
C LYS A 20 -17.77 -15.37 -1.01
N PHE A 21 -16.93 -14.78 -0.19
CA PHE A 21 -15.47 -14.63 -0.46
C PHE A 21 -14.62 -15.38 0.58
N LYS A 22 -15.23 -16.12 1.49
CA LYS A 22 -14.52 -16.77 2.61
C LYS A 22 -13.30 -17.56 2.15
N ASP A 23 -13.46 -18.34 1.07
CA ASP A 23 -12.39 -19.21 0.54
C ASP A 23 -11.29 -18.44 -0.22
N LYS A 24 -11.52 -17.14 -0.46
CA LYS A 24 -10.57 -16.24 -1.13
C LYS A 24 -9.84 -15.30 -0.17
N ILE A 25 -10.23 -15.29 1.12
CA ILE A 25 -9.68 -14.38 2.11
C ILE A 25 -8.64 -15.12 2.94
N ILE A 26 -7.40 -14.64 2.91
CA ILE A 26 -6.34 -15.02 3.84
C ILE A 26 -6.16 -13.86 4.81
N TYR A 27 -6.71 -14.00 6.03
CA TYR A 27 -6.63 -12.96 7.04
C TYR A 27 -5.35 -13.09 7.87
N LEU A 28 -4.47 -12.10 7.75
CA LEU A 28 -3.20 -12.06 8.45
C LEU A 28 -3.24 -10.98 9.52
N VAL A 29 -2.87 -11.33 10.73
CA VAL A 29 -2.78 -10.40 11.86
C VAL A 29 -1.33 -10.18 12.23
N TYR A 30 -0.83 -8.96 12.02
CA TYR A 30 0.51 -8.55 12.42
C TYR A 30 0.48 -8.05 13.86
N GLU A 31 1.14 -8.77 14.76
CA GLU A 31 1.14 -8.50 16.20
C GLU A 31 2.52 -8.13 16.75
N GLU A 32 3.56 -8.29 15.95
CA GLU A 32 4.93 -8.00 16.34
C GLU A 32 5.22 -6.50 16.30
N GLU A 33 5.99 -6.01 17.26
CA GLU A 33 6.57 -4.67 17.20
C GLU A 33 7.87 -4.73 16.40
N PRO A 34 8.08 -3.84 15.41
CA PRO A 34 9.37 -3.75 14.72
C PRO A 34 10.51 -3.43 15.69
N ILE A 35 11.69 -3.99 15.39
CA ILE A 35 12.90 -3.80 16.23
C ILE A 35 13.32 -2.33 16.26
N GLU A 36 13.05 -1.58 15.21
CA GLU A 36 13.43 -0.18 15.04
C GLU A 36 12.60 0.81 15.86
N ILE A 37 11.61 0.36 16.61
CA ILE A 37 10.72 1.23 17.40
C ILE A 37 11.53 2.03 18.41
N LYS A 38 11.35 3.35 18.39
CA LYS A 38 12.00 4.29 19.30
C LYS A 38 11.17 4.49 20.56
N ASN A 39 11.79 4.37 21.72
CA ASN A 39 11.15 4.66 23.00
C ASN A 39 10.85 6.18 23.13
N ILE A 40 9.65 6.48 23.64
CA ILE A 40 9.23 7.82 24.00
C ILE A 40 9.63 8.07 25.44
N ASN A 41 10.52 8.97 25.70
CA ASN A 41 11.00 9.30 27.03
C ASN A 41 10.21 10.46 27.65
N LYS A 42 10.14 10.52 28.97
CA LYS A 42 9.47 11.62 29.67
C LYS A 42 10.09 12.98 29.37
N ASN A 43 11.41 13.00 29.20
CA ASN A 43 12.21 14.22 28.96
C ASN A 43 12.23 14.64 27.47
N ASP A 44 11.61 13.87 26.58
CA ASP A 44 11.51 14.28 25.16
C ASP A 44 10.65 15.54 25.07
N THR A 45 11.08 16.49 24.29
CA THR A 45 10.27 17.66 23.89
C THR A 45 9.08 17.20 23.04
N ASP A 46 8.03 18.00 22.91
CA ASP A 46 6.85 17.66 22.09
C ASP A 46 7.22 17.43 20.61
N LYS A 47 8.21 18.15 20.10
CA LYS A 47 8.74 17.95 18.76
C LYS A 47 9.42 16.57 18.62
N GLU A 48 10.26 16.19 19.57
CA GLU A 48 10.92 14.88 19.58
C GLU A 48 9.92 13.74 19.71
N LYS A 49 8.93 13.86 20.60
CA LYS A 49 7.83 12.90 20.74
C LYS A 49 7.08 12.73 19.42
N SER A 50 6.74 13.85 18.75
CA SER A 50 6.03 13.82 17.46
C SER A 50 6.85 13.11 16.38
N ILE A 51 8.15 13.40 16.28
CA ILE A 51 9.07 12.74 15.34
C ILE A 51 9.14 11.23 15.62
N LYS A 52 9.28 10.83 16.89
CA LYS A 52 9.33 9.42 17.29
C LYS A 52 8.01 8.70 16.99
N TYR A 53 6.85 9.34 17.25
CA TYR A 53 5.55 8.77 16.90
C TYR A 53 5.39 8.55 15.40
N ILE A 54 5.79 9.51 14.58
CA ILE A 54 5.75 9.38 13.11
C ILE A 54 6.67 8.24 12.67
N PHE A 55 7.90 8.23 13.16
CA PHE A 55 8.88 7.18 12.84
C PHE A 55 8.34 5.79 13.19
N ASN A 56 7.84 5.61 14.40
CA ASN A 56 7.29 4.35 14.89
C ASN A 56 6.06 3.92 14.07
N ALA A 57 5.18 4.85 13.70
CA ALA A 57 4.02 4.56 12.89
C ALA A 57 4.42 4.05 11.49
N ILE A 58 5.43 4.67 10.86
CA ILE A 58 5.97 4.23 9.56
C ILE A 58 6.57 2.83 9.67
N HIS A 59 7.32 2.53 10.71
CA HIS A 59 7.92 1.20 10.90
C HIS A 59 6.85 0.11 11.11
N ARG A 60 5.80 0.39 11.89
CA ARG A 60 4.66 -0.52 12.05
C ARG A 60 3.91 -0.75 10.73
N GLU A 61 3.68 0.30 9.97
CA GLU A 61 3.04 0.21 8.65
C GLU A 61 3.89 -0.63 7.68
N ASN A 62 5.20 -0.39 7.63
CA ASN A 62 6.13 -1.14 6.80
C ASN A 62 6.17 -2.62 7.20
N GLY A 63 6.24 -2.91 8.49
CA GLY A 63 6.18 -4.28 9.03
C GLY A 63 4.88 -4.99 8.67
N GLN A 64 3.74 -4.32 8.89
CA GLN A 64 2.42 -4.84 8.53
C GLN A 64 2.32 -5.14 7.03
N ARG A 65 2.81 -4.22 6.17
CA ARG A 65 2.74 -4.40 4.72
C ARG A 65 3.67 -5.54 4.27
N ASN A 66 4.86 -5.65 4.82
CA ASN A 66 5.76 -6.77 4.51
C ASN A 66 5.22 -8.11 5.02
N PHE A 67 4.43 -8.12 6.10
CA PHE A 67 3.81 -9.34 6.65
C PHE A 67 2.82 -9.99 5.68
N ILE A 68 2.29 -9.24 4.69
CA ILE A 68 1.44 -9.75 3.59
C ILE A 68 2.15 -10.89 2.84
N THR A 69 3.48 -10.91 2.80
CA THR A 69 4.27 -11.98 2.17
C THR A 69 3.89 -13.37 2.70
N ASN A 70 3.45 -13.48 3.96
CA ASN A 70 3.00 -14.74 4.54
C ASN A 70 1.72 -15.30 3.89
N GLY A 71 0.91 -14.44 3.28
CA GLY A 71 -0.28 -14.84 2.52
C GLY A 71 0.03 -15.27 1.08
N LEU A 72 1.26 -15.05 0.60
CA LEU A 72 1.67 -15.35 -0.78
C LEU A 72 2.35 -16.72 -0.92
N LYS A 73 2.32 -17.58 0.10
CA LYS A 73 3.02 -18.87 0.09
C LYS A 73 2.57 -19.76 -1.07
N ASN A 74 1.28 -19.78 -1.34
CA ASN A 74 0.66 -20.62 -2.38
C ASN A 74 0.58 -19.96 -3.76
N ALA A 75 1.04 -18.73 -3.91
CA ALA A 75 1.05 -18.06 -5.21
C ALA A 75 2.22 -18.58 -6.06
N ASP A 76 2.01 -18.72 -7.37
CA ASP A 76 3.05 -19.11 -8.32
C ASP A 76 3.92 -17.92 -8.75
N ASN A 77 5.11 -18.22 -9.25
CA ASN A 77 6.05 -17.19 -9.70
C ASN A 77 5.50 -16.24 -10.78
N ASN A 78 4.56 -16.71 -11.59
CA ASN A 78 3.93 -15.93 -12.65
C ASN A 78 2.63 -15.25 -12.22
N ASP A 79 2.12 -15.52 -11.02
CA ASP A 79 0.95 -14.85 -10.50
C ASP A 79 1.17 -13.35 -10.33
N PHE A 80 0.15 -12.58 -10.66
CA PHE A 80 0.16 -11.13 -10.43
C PHE A 80 -0.18 -10.81 -8.99
N ILE A 81 0.72 -10.11 -8.34
CA ILE A 81 0.56 -9.63 -6.97
C ILE A 81 0.22 -8.14 -7.03
N LEU A 82 -0.97 -7.79 -6.54
CA LEU A 82 -1.42 -6.42 -6.40
C LEU A 82 -1.30 -6.01 -4.93
N ILE A 83 -0.63 -4.90 -4.68
CA ILE A 83 -0.53 -4.29 -3.35
C ILE A 83 -1.35 -3.00 -3.34
N SER A 84 -2.43 -3.01 -2.55
CA SER A 84 -3.35 -1.88 -2.36
C SER A 84 -3.46 -1.54 -0.88
N ASP A 85 -3.65 -0.28 -0.56
CA ASP A 85 -4.13 0.11 0.75
C ASP A 85 -5.66 -0.11 0.81
N VAL A 86 -6.23 -0.17 2.00
CA VAL A 86 -7.65 -0.57 2.21
C VAL A 86 -8.66 0.36 1.51
N ASP A 87 -8.27 1.58 1.24
CA ASP A 87 -9.05 2.63 0.58
C ASP A 87 -8.74 2.76 -0.93
N GLU A 88 -7.90 1.89 -1.48
CA GLU A 88 -7.56 1.80 -2.90
C GLU A 88 -8.28 0.62 -3.55
N ILE A 89 -9.13 0.88 -4.52
CA ILE A 89 -9.89 -0.14 -5.26
C ILE A 89 -9.44 -0.14 -6.73
N PRO A 90 -8.61 -1.10 -7.16
CA PRO A 90 -8.19 -1.17 -8.57
C PRO A 90 -9.36 -1.61 -9.46
N ASN A 91 -9.49 -0.95 -10.62
CA ASN A 91 -10.43 -1.38 -11.66
C ASN A 91 -9.75 -2.43 -12.55
N LEU A 92 -10.14 -3.68 -12.39
CA LEU A 92 -9.59 -4.81 -13.14
C LEU A 92 -10.48 -5.24 -14.32
N ASN A 93 -11.68 -4.68 -14.47
CA ASN A 93 -12.65 -5.14 -15.47
C ASN A 93 -12.17 -4.95 -16.92
N GLU A 94 -11.39 -3.90 -17.17
CA GLU A 94 -10.90 -3.57 -18.50
C GLU A 94 -9.38 -3.80 -18.65
N VAL A 95 -8.77 -4.47 -17.66
CA VAL A 95 -7.31 -4.64 -17.60
C VAL A 95 -6.95 -6.09 -17.82
N ASN A 96 -6.44 -6.41 -19.00
CA ASN A 96 -5.77 -7.70 -19.23
C ASN A 96 -4.31 -7.59 -18.76
N LEU A 97 -4.03 -8.05 -17.54
CA LEU A 97 -2.69 -7.99 -16.94
C LEU A 97 -1.65 -8.76 -17.74
N GLU A 98 -2.03 -9.84 -18.43
CA GLU A 98 -1.12 -10.68 -19.23
C GLU A 98 -0.67 -10.00 -20.52
N SER A 99 -1.40 -8.98 -20.99
CA SER A 99 -1.04 -8.23 -22.19
C SER A 99 0.17 -7.32 -22.02
N PHE A 100 0.57 -7.02 -20.78
CA PHE A 100 1.67 -6.11 -20.48
C PHE A 100 3.03 -6.83 -20.45
N LYS A 101 4.02 -6.22 -21.10
CA LYS A 101 5.41 -6.68 -21.11
C LYS A 101 6.22 -6.11 -19.94
N GLU A 102 5.76 -5.02 -19.36
CA GLU A 102 6.40 -4.32 -18.25
C GLU A 102 6.33 -5.15 -16.97
N LYS A 103 7.41 -5.09 -16.18
CA LYS A 103 7.50 -5.80 -14.90
C LYS A 103 6.67 -5.14 -13.80
N LEU A 104 6.42 -3.83 -13.93
CA LEU A 104 5.77 -3.00 -12.91
C LEU A 104 4.57 -2.29 -13.54
N LEU A 105 3.41 -2.49 -12.94
CA LEU A 105 2.14 -1.88 -13.36
C LEU A 105 1.61 -1.04 -12.21
N PHE A 106 1.35 0.24 -12.46
CA PHE A 106 0.86 1.20 -11.47
C PHE A 106 -0.49 1.74 -11.91
N PHE A 107 -1.45 1.72 -10.99
CA PHE A 107 -2.82 2.12 -11.27
C PHE A 107 -3.02 3.59 -10.91
N ASN A 108 -3.33 4.41 -11.94
CA ASN A 108 -3.78 5.78 -11.75
C ASN A 108 -5.25 5.76 -11.34
N GLN A 109 -5.52 6.09 -10.10
CA GLN A 109 -6.84 6.02 -9.48
C GLN A 109 -7.41 7.43 -9.29
N GLU A 110 -8.72 7.55 -9.48
CA GLU A 110 -9.45 8.77 -9.17
C GLU A 110 -9.57 8.94 -7.66
N MET A 111 -9.34 10.14 -7.16
CA MET A 111 -9.35 10.41 -5.73
C MET A 111 -10.66 11.02 -5.28
N PHE A 112 -11.25 10.45 -4.22
CA PHE A 112 -12.49 10.91 -3.60
C PHE A 112 -12.26 11.24 -2.14
N TYR A 113 -12.83 12.36 -1.69
CA TYR A 113 -12.73 12.83 -0.31
C TYR A 113 -14.10 12.89 0.35
N TYR A 114 -14.18 12.46 1.59
CA TYR A 114 -15.35 12.56 2.48
C TYR A 114 -16.57 11.75 2.05
N LYS A 115 -16.90 11.73 0.76
CA LYS A 115 -18.06 11.02 0.21
C LYS A 115 -17.67 10.29 -1.06
N PHE A 116 -18.38 9.20 -1.38
CA PHE A 116 -18.16 8.38 -2.57
C PHE A 116 -18.37 9.12 -3.91
N ASN A 117 -19.10 10.22 -3.90
CA ASN A 117 -19.38 11.05 -5.09
C ASN A 117 -18.62 12.39 -5.11
N LEU A 118 -17.76 12.64 -4.14
CA LEU A 118 -16.98 13.88 -4.08
C LEU A 118 -15.57 13.64 -4.62
N LYS A 119 -15.45 13.67 -5.94
CA LYS A 119 -14.18 13.51 -6.65
C LYS A 119 -13.32 14.77 -6.52
N LEU A 120 -12.04 14.60 -6.23
CA LEU A 120 -11.05 15.67 -6.29
C LEU A 120 -10.65 15.89 -7.76
N PRO A 121 -10.99 17.05 -8.37
CA PRO A 121 -10.70 17.32 -9.77
C PRO A 121 -9.19 17.46 -9.99
N ASN A 122 -8.73 17.06 -11.16
CA ASN A 122 -7.34 17.21 -11.62
C ASN A 122 -6.28 16.58 -10.71
N HIS A 123 -6.67 15.63 -9.86
CA HIS A 123 -5.76 14.89 -9.00
C HIS A 123 -5.89 13.38 -9.24
N ASN A 124 -4.81 12.78 -9.70
CA ASN A 124 -4.73 11.33 -9.83
C ASN A 124 -3.81 10.79 -8.73
N TRP A 125 -4.28 9.74 -8.08
CA TRP A 125 -3.51 9.01 -7.09
C TRP A 125 -2.86 7.79 -7.75
N VAL A 126 -1.54 7.65 -7.66
CA VAL A 126 -0.87 6.41 -8.05
C VAL A 126 -0.94 5.45 -6.86
N GLY A 127 -2.03 4.70 -6.80
CA GLY A 127 -2.38 3.83 -5.68
C GLY A 127 -1.85 2.42 -5.83
N THR A 128 -2.75 1.49 -6.15
CA THR A 128 -2.44 0.07 -6.33
C THR A 128 -1.25 -0.14 -7.26
N ARG A 129 -0.35 -1.04 -6.86
CA ARG A 129 0.82 -1.41 -7.65
C ARG A 129 0.86 -2.91 -7.84
N CYS A 130 1.33 -3.35 -9.00
CA CYS A 130 1.30 -4.73 -9.39
C CYS A 130 2.62 -5.16 -10.02
N CYS A 131 3.02 -6.39 -9.73
CA CYS A 131 4.07 -7.10 -10.46
C CYS A 131 3.84 -8.61 -10.37
N LYS A 132 4.53 -9.39 -11.20
CA LYS A 132 4.55 -10.85 -11.00
C LYS A 132 5.32 -11.20 -9.73
N LYS A 133 4.90 -12.26 -9.02
CA LYS A 133 5.54 -12.71 -7.76
C LYS A 133 7.06 -12.84 -7.87
N LYS A 134 7.56 -13.39 -8.97
CA LYS A 134 9.01 -13.53 -9.24
C LYS A 134 9.80 -12.22 -9.26
N TYR A 135 9.14 -11.07 -9.41
CA TYR A 135 9.75 -9.74 -9.39
C TYR A 135 9.53 -9.00 -8.08
N LEU A 136 8.68 -9.54 -7.19
CA LEU A 136 8.36 -8.91 -5.91
C LEU A 136 9.48 -9.12 -4.91
N LEU A 137 10.22 -8.06 -4.56
CA LEU A 137 11.22 -8.12 -3.49
C LEU A 137 10.56 -8.13 -2.10
N SER A 138 9.61 -7.23 -1.90
CA SER A 138 8.69 -7.23 -0.75
C SER A 138 7.47 -6.33 -1.06
N PRO A 139 6.34 -6.50 -0.36
CA PRO A 139 5.18 -5.62 -0.51
C PRO A 139 5.52 -4.14 -0.28
N GLN A 140 6.31 -3.82 0.75
CA GLN A 140 6.72 -2.44 1.03
C GLN A 140 7.67 -1.89 -0.02
N TRP A 141 8.58 -2.71 -0.56
CA TRP A 141 9.45 -2.30 -1.68
C TRP A 141 8.60 -1.85 -2.87
N LEU A 142 7.58 -2.62 -3.26
CA LEU A 142 6.72 -2.28 -4.39
C LEU A 142 6.02 -0.91 -4.15
N ARG A 143 5.60 -0.62 -2.92
CA ARG A 143 5.02 0.69 -2.54
C ARG A 143 6.05 1.82 -2.53
N ASN A 144 7.31 1.55 -2.28
CA ASN A 144 8.38 2.56 -2.23
C ASN A 144 8.91 2.97 -3.61
N ILE A 145 8.62 2.21 -4.68
CA ILE A 145 9.05 2.56 -6.03
C ILE A 145 8.48 3.95 -6.39
N LYS A 146 9.31 4.81 -6.96
CA LYS A 146 8.88 6.16 -7.36
C LYS A 146 7.85 6.09 -8.48
N ALA A 147 6.72 6.76 -8.30
CA ALA A 147 5.58 6.76 -9.21
C ALA A 147 5.83 7.62 -10.47
N ARG A 148 6.95 7.38 -11.13
CA ARG A 148 7.32 8.00 -12.42
C ARG A 148 8.36 7.16 -13.14
N ASN A 149 8.36 7.23 -14.47
CA ASN A 149 9.45 6.71 -15.26
C ASN A 149 10.65 7.67 -15.22
N PHE A 150 11.83 7.10 -15.08
CA PHE A 150 13.09 7.83 -15.19
C PHE A 150 13.63 7.69 -16.62
N PRO A 151 14.34 8.70 -17.14
CA PRO A 151 14.97 8.59 -18.45
C PRO A 151 15.99 7.44 -18.48
N PHE A 152 16.05 6.73 -19.61
CA PHE A 152 16.92 5.55 -19.77
C PHE A 152 18.42 5.85 -19.65
N TYR A 153 18.83 7.09 -19.92
CA TYR A 153 20.23 7.54 -19.82
C TYR A 153 20.70 7.80 -18.38
N ARG A 154 19.82 7.66 -17.40
CA ARG A 154 20.17 7.83 -15.98
C ARG A 154 20.79 6.55 -15.43
N ILE A 155 22.12 6.49 -15.38
CA ILE A 155 22.89 5.34 -14.90
C ILE A 155 22.52 4.96 -13.45
N ASP A 156 22.16 5.92 -12.60
CA ASP A 156 21.75 5.67 -11.21
C ASP A 156 20.49 4.79 -11.08
N THR A 157 19.68 4.67 -12.15
CA THR A 157 18.51 3.80 -12.14
C THR A 157 18.88 2.33 -12.11
N PHE A 158 20.01 1.93 -12.70
CA PHE A 158 20.47 0.53 -12.70
C PHE A 158 20.85 0.02 -11.29
N PHE A 159 21.28 0.93 -10.42
CA PHE A 159 21.67 0.60 -9.05
C PHE A 159 20.56 0.93 -8.02
N SER A 160 19.47 1.54 -8.45
CA SER A 160 18.39 1.94 -7.57
C SER A 160 17.34 0.83 -7.43
N LYS A 161 16.95 0.53 -6.19
CA LYS A 161 15.81 -0.36 -5.91
C LYS A 161 14.44 0.32 -6.03
N THR A 162 14.38 1.64 -6.26
CA THR A 162 13.13 2.41 -6.23
C THR A 162 12.92 3.32 -7.46
N ARG A 163 13.88 3.36 -8.38
CA ARG A 163 13.80 4.15 -9.62
C ARG A 163 13.85 3.23 -10.82
N TYR A 164 12.85 3.32 -11.66
CA TYR A 164 12.71 2.45 -12.84
C TYR A 164 12.43 3.29 -14.08
N THR A 165 12.89 2.79 -15.22
CA THR A 165 12.70 3.43 -16.53
C THR A 165 11.47 2.93 -17.26
N ASN A 166 10.93 1.77 -16.88
CA ASN A 166 9.85 1.09 -17.58
C ASN A 166 8.75 0.64 -16.62
N ILE A 167 7.96 1.64 -16.15
CA ILE A 167 6.74 1.40 -15.40
C ILE A 167 5.55 1.66 -16.31
N LYS A 168 4.62 0.73 -16.40
CA LYS A 168 3.36 0.94 -17.10
C LYS A 168 2.35 1.57 -16.15
N PHE A 169 1.84 2.74 -16.52
CA PHE A 169 0.73 3.38 -15.81
C PHE A 169 -0.58 3.01 -16.48
N ILE A 170 -1.51 2.45 -15.69
CA ILE A 170 -2.85 2.07 -16.12
C ILE A 170 -3.77 3.25 -15.81
N ASN A 171 -4.21 3.94 -16.87
CA ASN A 171 -5.17 5.03 -16.76
C ASN A 171 -6.56 4.49 -16.40
N LYS A 172 -7.39 5.31 -15.72
CA LYS A 172 -8.69 4.85 -15.17
C LYS A 172 -8.54 3.59 -14.32
N GLY A 173 -7.44 3.51 -13.59
CA GLY A 173 -7.02 2.32 -12.85
C GLY A 173 -7.83 2.06 -11.58
N GLY A 174 -8.91 2.77 -11.34
CA GLY A 174 -9.79 2.57 -10.19
C GLY A 174 -9.98 3.80 -9.32
N TRP A 175 -10.21 3.58 -8.04
CA TRP A 175 -10.67 4.62 -7.10
C TRP A 175 -9.87 4.57 -5.81
N HIS A 176 -9.59 5.77 -5.26
CA HIS A 176 -9.03 5.94 -3.93
C HIS A 176 -9.98 6.79 -3.08
N PHE A 177 -10.45 6.22 -1.98
CA PHE A 177 -11.41 6.83 -1.09
C PHE A 177 -10.75 7.21 0.23
N THR A 178 -10.52 8.49 0.47
CA THR A 178 -9.88 8.93 1.69
C THR A 178 -10.81 9.75 2.58
N ASN A 179 -10.61 9.63 3.90
CA ASN A 179 -11.39 10.37 4.92
C ASN A 179 -12.92 10.26 4.74
N LEU A 180 -13.43 9.06 4.43
CA LEU A 180 -14.87 8.80 4.37
C LEU A 180 -15.51 8.95 5.74
N LYS A 181 -15.79 10.21 6.12
CA LYS A 181 -16.36 10.60 7.39
C LYS A 181 -17.30 11.79 7.22
N SER A 182 -18.25 11.90 8.12
CA SER A 182 -19.03 13.13 8.22
C SER A 182 -18.16 14.30 8.74
N PRO A 183 -18.52 15.57 8.47
CA PRO A 183 -17.80 16.73 9.00
C PRO A 183 -17.67 16.75 10.53
N LYS A 184 -18.58 16.06 11.25
CA LYS A 184 -18.55 15.96 12.72
C LYS A 184 -17.56 14.92 13.24
N GLU A 185 -17.06 14.02 12.37
CA GLU A 185 -16.12 12.93 12.71
C GLU A 185 -14.67 13.24 12.29
N ILE A 186 -14.45 14.40 11.68
CA ILE A 186 -13.15 14.92 11.27
C ILE A 186 -12.63 15.89 12.31
#